data_07bceb44a8256a44b92f152c65db9c49
#
_entry.id   07bceb44a8256a44b92f152c65db9c49
#
_cell.length_a   1.000
_cell.length_b   1.000
_cell.length_c   1.000
_cell.angle_alpha   90.00
_cell.angle_beta   90.00
_cell.angle_gamma   90.00
#
_symmetry.space_group_name_H-M   'P 1'
#
loop_
_entity.id
_entity.type
_entity.pdbx_description
1 polymer ?
#
loop_
_entity_poly.entity_id
_entity_poly.type
_entity_poly.pdbx_seq_one_letter_code
_entity_poly.pdbx_strand_id
1 'polypeptide(L)'
;AMLKTKYEYNFYSFYDHTGMEQHFEKMAAQGWLIEKLGYFWRYRRIGPQALRFSVVYYSEASEFDPTKPSEGELTFYDFCAQAGWNKAASRAQMNVFYNEDANAVPIETDAALQVETLHQSMKKEQLIAWFLMLALALWIFFDMRKSFIRDFAAALSCLSALSAILDSVLLFLLCALELGGYYIWRRRAKREAELGRFLPTRSHPALQMLALLALVM
;
A
#
# COMPACT_ATOMS: atom_id res chain seq x y z
N ALA A 1 -6.78 -18.10 26.95
CA ALA A 1 -5.72 -18.44 25.99
C ALA A 1 -5.32 -17.13 25.28
N MET A 2 -4.05 -16.72 25.39
CA MET A 2 -3.56 -15.57 24.62
C MET A 2 -3.60 -15.89 23.12
N LEU A 3 -4.18 -14.98 22.34
CA LEU A 3 -4.17 -15.08 20.88
C LEU A 3 -2.71 -15.09 20.39
N LYS A 4 -2.33 -16.11 19.63
CA LYS A 4 -0.98 -16.22 19.04
C LYS A 4 -0.84 -15.42 17.74
N THR A 5 -1.96 -15.07 17.11
CA THR A 5 -2.02 -14.41 15.80
C THR A 5 -3.10 -13.33 15.83
N LYS A 6 -2.82 -12.18 15.19
CA LYS A 6 -3.78 -11.10 14.99
C LYS A 6 -3.87 -10.81 13.49
N TYR A 7 -5.06 -10.48 13.02
CA TYR A 7 -5.30 -10.03 11.64
C TYR A 7 -5.83 -8.59 11.66
N GLU A 8 -5.39 -7.79 10.71
CA GLU A 8 -5.82 -6.42 10.52
C GLU A 8 -5.93 -6.11 9.03
N TYR A 9 -7.00 -5.41 8.63
CA TYR A 9 -7.16 -4.99 7.23
C TYR A 9 -6.18 -3.86 6.91
N ASN A 10 -5.55 -3.93 5.73
CA ASN A 10 -4.61 -2.90 5.27
C ASN A 10 -5.36 -1.69 4.70
N PHE A 11 -5.29 -0.57 5.40
CA PHE A 11 -5.83 0.72 4.96
C PHE A 11 -4.75 1.68 4.43
N TYR A 12 -3.50 1.24 4.31
CA TYR A 12 -2.41 2.06 3.83
C TYR A 12 -2.23 1.92 2.32
N SER A 13 -1.97 3.05 1.66
CA SER A 13 -1.58 3.05 0.26
C SER A 13 -0.24 2.35 0.08
N PHE A 14 -0.04 1.68 -1.06
CA PHE A 14 1.20 0.96 -1.34
C PHE A 14 2.45 1.86 -1.20
N TYR A 15 2.36 3.15 -1.54
CA TYR A 15 3.46 4.10 -1.45
C TYR A 15 3.66 4.73 -0.06
N ASP A 16 2.77 4.48 0.91
CA ASP A 16 2.84 5.09 2.24
C ASP A 16 3.76 4.31 3.19
N HIS A 17 5.03 4.23 2.83
CA HIS A 17 6.03 3.56 3.65
C HIS A 17 6.14 4.16 5.05
N THR A 18 6.17 5.49 5.17
CA THR A 18 6.28 6.15 6.48
C THR A 18 5.10 5.86 7.40
N GLY A 19 3.88 5.86 6.87
CA GLY A 19 2.68 5.53 7.64
C GLY A 19 2.70 4.07 8.11
N MET A 20 3.11 3.16 7.23
CA MET A 20 3.26 1.74 7.56
C MET A 20 4.33 1.50 8.63
N GLU A 21 5.52 2.13 8.51
CA GLU A 21 6.59 2.03 9.50
C GLU A 21 6.10 2.43 10.90
N GLN A 22 5.48 3.62 11.01
CA GLN A 22 4.93 4.10 12.28
C GLN A 22 3.86 3.18 12.85
N HIS A 23 3.04 2.57 11.99
CA HIS A 23 2.03 1.60 12.43
C HIS A 23 2.67 0.33 12.97
N PHE A 24 3.67 -0.23 12.29
CA PHE A 24 4.37 -1.43 12.73
C PHE A 24 5.14 -1.21 14.03
N GLU A 25 5.73 -0.03 14.23
CA GLU A 25 6.37 0.38 15.49
C GLU A 25 5.37 0.36 16.65
N LYS A 26 4.17 0.94 16.45
CA LYS A 26 3.09 0.91 17.44
C LYS A 26 2.62 -0.50 17.75
N MET A 27 2.53 -1.35 16.73
CA MET A 27 2.14 -2.75 16.89
C MET A 27 3.20 -3.56 17.66
N ALA A 28 4.49 -3.35 17.40
CA ALA A 28 5.59 -3.99 18.11
C ALA A 28 5.62 -3.57 19.60
N ALA A 29 5.36 -2.30 19.90
CA ALA A 29 5.22 -1.81 21.27
C ALA A 29 4.05 -2.48 22.03
N GLN A 30 3.02 -2.95 21.31
CA GLN A 30 1.91 -3.73 21.86
C GLN A 30 2.18 -5.25 21.88
N GLY A 31 3.34 -5.69 21.39
CA GLY A 31 3.76 -7.08 21.34
C GLY A 31 3.26 -7.83 20.10
N TRP A 32 3.16 -7.15 18.96
CA TRP A 32 2.76 -7.73 17.68
C TRP A 32 3.79 -7.43 16.59
N LEU A 33 4.37 -8.47 15.99
CA LEU A 33 5.28 -8.34 14.86
C LEU A 33 4.59 -8.76 13.58
N ILE A 34 4.69 -7.93 12.54
CA ILE A 34 4.18 -8.25 11.21
C ILE A 34 4.86 -9.51 10.66
N GLU A 35 4.09 -10.44 10.12
CA GLU A 35 4.57 -11.71 9.58
C GLU A 35 4.18 -11.89 8.11
N LYS A 36 3.02 -11.36 7.70
CA LYS A 36 2.54 -11.46 6.33
C LYS A 36 1.83 -10.19 5.90
N LEU A 37 2.20 -9.69 4.73
CA LEU A 37 1.55 -8.59 4.05
C LEU A 37 0.48 -9.10 3.07
N GLY A 38 -0.57 -8.33 2.89
CA GLY A 38 -1.69 -8.65 2.01
C GLY A 38 -2.81 -7.64 2.13
N TYR A 39 -4.01 -7.98 1.70
CA TYR A 39 -5.22 -7.22 2.05
C TYR A 39 -5.48 -7.29 3.55
N PHE A 40 -5.19 -8.44 4.15
CA PHE A 40 -5.16 -8.63 5.60
C PHE A 40 -3.72 -8.85 6.03
N TRP A 41 -3.23 -7.97 6.89
CA TRP A 41 -1.95 -8.12 7.54
C TRP A 41 -2.05 -9.15 8.67
N ARG A 42 -1.11 -10.07 8.72
CA ARG A 42 -1.02 -11.07 9.79
C ARG A 42 0.16 -10.74 10.69
N TYR A 43 -0.12 -10.68 11.98
CA TYR A 43 0.88 -10.45 13.03
C TYR A 43 1.04 -11.69 13.87
N ARG A 44 2.24 -11.97 14.31
CA ARG A 44 2.55 -12.95 15.34
C ARG A 44 2.77 -12.28 16.69
N ARG A 45 2.47 -13.00 17.78
CA ARG A 45 2.70 -12.50 19.13
C ARG A 45 4.20 -12.51 19.44
N ILE A 46 4.72 -11.39 19.98
CA ILE A 46 6.05 -11.22 20.54
C ILE A 46 5.93 -10.57 21.92
N GLY A 47 7.05 -10.45 22.65
CA GLY A 47 7.08 -9.56 23.82
C GLY A 47 6.94 -8.10 23.37
N PRO A 48 6.24 -7.21 24.14
CA PRO A 48 6.23 -5.79 23.85
C PRO A 48 7.66 -5.23 23.84
N GLN A 49 8.04 -4.61 22.72
CA GLN A 49 9.39 -4.05 22.56
C GLN A 49 9.36 -2.88 21.57
N ALA A 50 10.27 -1.93 21.75
CA ALA A 50 10.49 -0.83 20.84
C ALA A 50 11.37 -1.35 19.67
N LEU A 51 10.75 -1.52 18.52
CA LEU A 51 11.45 -1.87 17.28
C LEU A 51 11.36 -0.68 16.33
N ARG A 52 12.43 -0.47 15.56
CA ARG A 52 12.42 0.43 14.41
C ARG A 52 12.08 -0.36 13.16
N PHE A 53 11.21 0.19 12.32
CA PHE A 53 10.85 -0.44 11.05
C PHE A 53 11.35 0.37 9.86
N SER A 54 11.61 -0.33 8.77
CA SER A 54 11.92 0.25 7.46
C SER A 54 11.17 -0.52 6.39
N VAL A 55 10.39 0.21 5.58
CA VAL A 55 9.65 -0.32 4.42
C VAL A 55 10.37 0.15 3.17
N VAL A 56 11.00 -0.78 2.47
CA VAL A 56 11.81 -0.52 1.28
C VAL A 56 11.26 -1.26 0.08
N TYR A 57 11.52 -0.71 -1.11
CA TYR A 57 11.02 -1.26 -2.37
C TYR A 57 12.18 -1.77 -3.21
N TYR A 58 12.12 -3.04 -3.60
CA TYR A 58 13.07 -3.65 -4.50
C TYR A 58 12.39 -3.91 -5.85
N SER A 59 12.64 -3.03 -6.81
CA SER A 59 11.92 -2.99 -8.08
C SER A 59 12.13 -4.22 -8.97
N GLU A 60 13.19 -4.99 -8.76
CA GLU A 60 13.50 -6.21 -9.54
C GLU A 60 12.93 -7.49 -8.92
N ALA A 61 12.25 -7.39 -7.77
CA ALA A 61 11.59 -8.54 -7.16
C ALA A 61 10.54 -9.16 -8.09
N SER A 62 10.44 -10.49 -8.04
CA SER A 62 9.46 -11.24 -8.83
C SER A 62 8.05 -11.03 -8.28
N GLU A 63 7.11 -10.71 -9.16
CA GLU A 63 5.68 -10.57 -8.83
C GLU A 63 4.98 -11.93 -8.73
N PHE A 64 5.46 -12.91 -9.49
CA PHE A 64 4.74 -14.17 -9.71
C PHE A 64 5.11 -15.28 -8.73
N ASP A 65 6.28 -15.23 -8.12
CA ASP A 65 6.70 -16.24 -7.14
C ASP A 65 7.43 -15.60 -5.94
N PRO A 66 6.67 -15.11 -4.94
CA PRO A 66 7.26 -14.54 -3.72
C PRO A 66 8.00 -15.59 -2.86
N THR A 67 7.91 -16.87 -3.21
CA THR A 67 8.59 -17.95 -2.49
C THR A 67 10.02 -18.20 -2.97
N LYS A 68 10.37 -17.66 -4.14
CA LYS A 68 11.72 -17.76 -4.72
C LYS A 68 12.29 -16.37 -5.00
N PRO A 69 12.93 -15.74 -4.00
CA PRO A 69 13.62 -14.49 -4.21
C PRO A 69 14.72 -14.66 -5.29
N SER A 70 14.90 -13.61 -6.10
CA SER A 70 16.01 -13.57 -7.07
C SER A 70 17.36 -13.53 -6.36
N GLU A 71 18.46 -13.86 -7.06
CA GLU A 71 19.82 -13.73 -6.50
C GLU A 71 20.12 -12.29 -6.02
N GLY A 72 19.65 -11.29 -6.77
CA GLY A 72 19.76 -9.89 -6.37
C GLY A 72 18.99 -9.56 -5.09
N GLU A 73 17.78 -10.13 -4.93
CA GLU A 73 17.01 -10.01 -3.68
C GLU A 73 17.72 -10.64 -2.50
N LEU A 74 18.28 -11.83 -2.67
CA LEU A 74 19.04 -12.51 -1.62
C LEU A 74 20.26 -11.67 -1.20
N THR A 75 21.01 -11.16 -2.17
CA THR A 75 22.14 -10.26 -1.90
C THR A 75 21.70 -9.01 -1.15
N PHE A 76 20.57 -8.40 -1.55
CA PHE A 76 20.01 -7.25 -0.85
C PHE A 76 19.62 -7.59 0.59
N TYR A 77 19.00 -8.75 0.83
CA TYR A 77 18.67 -9.19 2.19
C TYR A 77 19.91 -9.43 3.06
N ASP A 78 20.98 -9.97 2.48
CA ASP A 78 22.26 -10.18 3.18
C ASP A 78 22.90 -8.84 3.58
N PHE A 79 22.86 -7.83 2.71
CA PHE A 79 23.32 -6.47 3.06
C PHE A 79 22.48 -5.87 4.20
N CYS A 80 21.17 -6.00 4.15
CA CYS A 80 20.31 -5.52 5.22
C CYS A 80 20.62 -6.24 6.55
N ALA A 81 20.82 -7.56 6.51
CA ALA A 81 21.14 -8.37 7.68
C ALA A 81 22.49 -7.97 8.29
N GLN A 82 23.53 -7.73 7.47
CA GLN A 82 24.83 -7.24 7.92
C GLN A 82 24.75 -5.87 8.60
N ALA A 83 23.81 -5.03 8.17
CA ALA A 83 23.51 -3.73 8.78
C ALA A 83 22.59 -3.84 10.03
N GLY A 84 22.28 -5.06 10.50
CA GLY A 84 21.47 -5.32 11.69
C GLY A 84 19.96 -5.31 11.42
N TRP A 85 19.51 -5.24 10.16
CA TRP A 85 18.10 -5.26 9.80
C TRP A 85 17.61 -6.68 9.56
N ASN A 86 16.56 -7.07 10.29
CA ASN A 86 15.92 -8.37 10.16
C ASN A 86 14.68 -8.27 9.27
N LYS A 87 14.55 -9.18 8.31
CA LYS A 87 13.35 -9.23 7.46
C LYS A 87 12.14 -9.71 8.24
N ALA A 88 11.07 -8.91 8.28
CA ALA A 88 9.82 -9.27 8.91
C ALA A 88 8.84 -9.89 7.92
N ALA A 89 8.59 -9.22 6.81
CA ALA A 89 7.63 -9.64 5.79
C ALA A 89 7.98 -9.05 4.42
N SER A 90 7.47 -9.66 3.36
CA SER A 90 7.55 -9.11 2.01
C SER A 90 6.28 -9.41 1.22
N ARG A 91 5.98 -8.55 0.24
CA ARG A 91 4.93 -8.76 -0.75
C ARG A 91 5.33 -8.04 -2.03
N ALA A 92 5.49 -8.83 -3.09
CA ALA A 92 5.98 -8.31 -4.37
C ALA A 92 7.25 -7.48 -4.16
N GLN A 93 7.33 -6.26 -4.65
CA GLN A 93 8.50 -5.40 -4.50
C GLN A 93 8.65 -4.77 -3.11
N MET A 94 7.63 -4.81 -2.25
CA MET A 94 7.67 -4.22 -0.91
C MET A 94 8.25 -5.17 0.12
N ASN A 95 9.29 -4.74 0.81
CA ASN A 95 9.96 -5.47 1.89
C ASN A 95 9.90 -4.68 3.19
N VAL A 96 9.58 -5.37 4.28
CA VAL A 96 9.53 -4.80 5.63
C VAL A 96 10.64 -5.40 6.45
N PHE A 97 11.50 -4.54 6.98
CA PHE A 97 12.57 -4.90 7.90
C PHE A 97 12.35 -4.25 9.25
N TYR A 98 12.91 -4.86 10.29
CA TYR A 98 12.94 -4.28 11.64
C TYR A 98 14.34 -4.36 12.24
N ASN A 99 14.63 -3.45 13.16
CA ASN A 99 15.87 -3.40 13.92
C ASN A 99 15.54 -3.15 15.40
N GLU A 100 16.29 -3.75 16.30
CA GLU A 100 16.16 -3.56 17.75
C GLU A 100 16.85 -2.28 18.22
N ASP A 101 17.79 -1.75 17.44
CA ASP A 101 18.47 -0.49 17.72
C ASP A 101 17.65 0.69 17.16
N ALA A 102 17.19 1.56 18.06
CA ALA A 102 16.48 2.78 17.72
C ALA A 102 17.31 3.76 16.87
N ASN A 103 18.65 3.68 16.94
CA ASN A 103 19.59 4.51 16.20
C ASN A 103 20.17 3.81 14.97
N ALA A 104 19.60 2.69 14.56
CA ALA A 104 20.06 1.96 13.37
C ALA A 104 20.15 2.88 12.15
N VAL A 105 21.21 2.72 11.37
CA VAL A 105 21.37 3.45 10.11
C VAL A 105 20.23 3.05 9.16
N PRO A 106 19.51 3.99 8.53
CA PRO A 106 18.47 3.68 7.57
C PRO A 106 19.01 2.79 6.43
N ILE A 107 18.18 1.87 5.93
CA ILE A 107 18.55 1.02 4.79
C ILE A 107 18.74 1.89 3.54
N GLU A 108 17.84 2.86 3.32
CA GLU A 108 17.94 3.81 2.23
C GLU A 108 18.57 5.11 2.74
N THR A 109 19.71 5.46 2.16
CA THR A 109 20.48 6.68 2.49
C THR A 109 20.43 7.72 1.37
N ASP A 110 19.92 7.34 0.19
CA ASP A 110 19.76 8.22 -0.97
C ASP A 110 18.26 8.48 -1.26
N ALA A 111 17.85 9.72 -1.01
CA ALA A 111 16.46 10.13 -1.22
C ALA A 111 16.01 10.05 -2.69
N ALA A 112 16.93 10.30 -3.65
CA ALA A 112 16.60 10.23 -5.07
C ALA A 112 16.39 8.77 -5.51
N LEU A 113 17.22 7.87 -5.03
CA LEU A 113 17.09 6.44 -5.28
C LEU A 113 15.78 5.90 -4.67
N GLN A 114 15.42 6.31 -3.45
CA GLN A 114 14.16 5.92 -2.81
C GLN A 114 12.94 6.30 -3.64
N VAL A 115 12.87 7.53 -4.13
CA VAL A 115 11.76 8.01 -4.97
C VAL A 115 11.68 7.24 -6.29
N GLU A 116 12.82 6.89 -6.88
CA GLU A 116 12.86 6.17 -8.15
C GLU A 116 12.51 4.69 -7.99
N THR A 117 13.05 3.98 -7.01
CA THR A 117 12.71 2.57 -6.72
C THR A 117 11.24 2.41 -6.36
N LEU A 118 10.70 3.32 -5.54
CA LEU A 118 9.28 3.36 -5.24
C LEU A 118 8.45 3.58 -6.51
N HIS A 119 8.87 4.50 -7.38
CA HIS A 119 8.13 4.76 -8.62
C HIS A 119 8.14 3.57 -9.58
N GLN A 120 9.27 2.88 -9.72
CA GLN A 120 9.37 1.68 -10.56
C GLN A 120 8.48 0.55 -10.02
N SER A 121 8.46 0.36 -8.70
CA SER A 121 7.59 -0.60 -8.04
C SER A 121 6.10 -0.27 -8.23
N MET A 122 5.73 1.01 -8.08
CA MET A 122 4.36 1.48 -8.34
C MET A 122 3.93 1.25 -9.79
N LYS A 123 4.81 1.46 -10.76
CA LYS A 123 4.49 1.22 -12.18
C LYS A 123 4.16 -0.23 -12.46
N LYS A 124 4.96 -1.14 -11.92
CA LYS A 124 4.81 -2.57 -12.20
C LYS A 124 3.52 -3.15 -11.64
N GLU A 125 3.19 -2.86 -10.40
CA GLU A 125 2.09 -3.54 -9.71
C GLU A 125 0.81 -2.72 -9.59
N GLN A 126 0.93 -1.48 -9.13
CA GLN A 126 -0.22 -0.72 -8.68
C GLN A 126 -0.83 0.15 -9.77
N LEU A 127 -0.02 0.80 -10.60
CA LEU A 127 -0.56 1.69 -11.62
C LEU A 127 -1.37 0.93 -12.67
N ILE A 128 -0.93 -0.27 -13.08
CA ILE A 128 -1.69 -1.09 -14.02
C ILE A 128 -3.02 -1.52 -13.39
N ALA A 129 -3.00 -2.00 -12.14
CA ALA A 129 -4.21 -2.40 -11.43
C ALA A 129 -5.19 -1.23 -11.28
N TRP A 130 -4.71 -0.05 -10.91
CA TRP A 130 -5.53 1.15 -10.78
C TRP A 130 -6.09 1.62 -12.11
N PHE A 131 -5.31 1.58 -13.20
CA PHE A 131 -5.81 1.90 -14.54
C PHE A 131 -6.91 0.92 -14.99
N LEU A 132 -6.74 -0.37 -14.73
CA LEU A 132 -7.76 -1.37 -15.04
C LEU A 132 -9.04 -1.18 -14.23
N MET A 133 -8.93 -0.88 -12.94
CA MET A 133 -10.06 -0.57 -12.08
C MET A 133 -10.78 0.70 -12.55
N LEU A 134 -10.03 1.74 -12.91
CA LEU A 134 -10.58 2.98 -13.45
C LEU A 134 -11.33 2.74 -14.77
N ALA A 135 -10.72 1.97 -15.68
CA ALA A 135 -11.35 1.62 -16.96
C ALA A 135 -12.65 0.82 -16.74
N LEU A 136 -12.63 -0.14 -15.81
CA LEU A 136 -13.80 -0.93 -15.44
C LEU A 136 -14.91 -0.04 -14.84
N ALA A 137 -14.55 0.86 -13.90
CA ALA A 137 -15.52 1.80 -13.31
C ALA A 137 -16.16 2.70 -14.37
N LEU A 138 -15.38 3.23 -15.30
CA LEU A 138 -15.89 4.02 -16.42
C LEU A 138 -16.79 3.19 -17.34
N TRP A 139 -16.40 1.95 -17.65
CA TRP A 139 -17.20 1.06 -18.48
C TRP A 139 -18.57 0.79 -17.83
N ILE A 140 -18.61 0.41 -16.56
CA ILE A 140 -19.84 0.20 -15.80
C ILE A 140 -20.69 1.47 -15.77
N PHE A 141 -20.08 2.63 -15.51
CA PHE A 141 -20.79 3.91 -15.51
C PHE A 141 -21.46 4.22 -16.85
N PHE A 142 -20.78 4.05 -17.98
CA PHE A 142 -21.34 4.30 -19.30
C PHE A 142 -22.41 3.29 -19.71
N ASP A 143 -22.24 2.02 -19.33
CA ASP A 143 -23.22 0.98 -19.60
C ASP A 143 -24.52 1.19 -18.81
N MET A 144 -24.40 1.48 -17.52
CA MET A 144 -25.53 1.81 -16.66
C MET A 144 -26.25 3.08 -17.13
N ARG A 145 -25.52 4.10 -17.55
CA ARG A 145 -26.09 5.32 -18.11
C ARG A 145 -26.94 5.04 -19.37
N LYS A 146 -26.43 4.21 -20.28
CA LYS A 146 -27.17 3.82 -21.49
C LYS A 146 -28.47 3.09 -21.16
N SER A 147 -28.41 2.13 -20.22
CA SER A 147 -29.57 1.38 -19.74
C SER A 147 -30.60 2.29 -19.07
N PHE A 148 -30.16 3.20 -18.23
CA PHE A 148 -31.00 4.18 -17.54
C PHE A 148 -31.73 5.13 -18.48
N ILE A 149 -31.07 5.61 -19.55
CA ILE A 149 -31.68 6.52 -20.54
C ILE A 149 -32.68 5.77 -21.40
N ARG A 150 -32.43 4.49 -21.74
CA ARG A 150 -33.28 3.71 -22.65
C ARG A 150 -34.57 3.27 -22.04
N ASP A 151 -34.63 2.94 -20.74
CA ASP A 151 -35.77 2.41 -20.02
C ASP A 151 -36.08 3.19 -18.73
N PHE A 152 -36.36 4.50 -18.86
CA PHE A 152 -36.58 5.36 -17.70
C PHE A 152 -37.76 4.89 -16.81
N ALA A 153 -38.79 4.33 -17.39
CA ALA A 153 -39.92 3.80 -16.63
C ALA A 153 -39.60 2.50 -15.87
N ALA A 154 -38.69 1.68 -16.42
CA ALA A 154 -38.16 0.48 -15.74
C ALA A 154 -37.10 0.83 -14.73
N ALA A 155 -36.33 1.91 -14.94
CA ALA A 155 -35.28 2.38 -14.06
C ALA A 155 -35.79 2.93 -12.72
N LEU A 156 -37.01 3.44 -12.65
CA LEU A 156 -37.60 3.83 -11.37
C LEU A 156 -37.87 2.63 -10.45
N SER A 157 -38.01 1.44 -11.00
CA SER A 157 -38.13 0.19 -10.24
C SER A 157 -36.75 -0.42 -9.87
N CYS A 158 -35.66 0.11 -10.41
CA CYS A 158 -34.31 -0.42 -10.22
C CYS A 158 -33.45 0.46 -9.31
N LEU A 159 -33.70 0.44 -7.99
CA LEU A 159 -32.77 0.94 -6.97
C LEU A 159 -31.38 0.37 -7.16
N SER A 160 -31.25 -0.85 -7.70
CA SER A 160 -29.99 -1.51 -8.04
C SER A 160 -29.19 -0.79 -9.13
N ALA A 161 -29.82 -0.15 -10.11
CA ALA A 161 -29.11 0.61 -11.15
C ALA A 161 -28.54 1.92 -10.60
N LEU A 162 -29.26 2.57 -9.69
CA LEU A 162 -28.79 3.78 -9.02
C LEU A 162 -27.61 3.47 -8.09
N SER A 163 -27.67 2.38 -7.31
CA SER A 163 -26.56 1.97 -6.46
C SER A 163 -25.32 1.66 -7.29
N ALA A 164 -25.43 0.92 -8.40
CA ALA A 164 -24.31 0.60 -9.27
C ALA A 164 -23.65 1.85 -9.90
N ILE A 165 -24.44 2.88 -10.24
CA ILE A 165 -23.90 4.16 -10.71
C ILE A 165 -23.15 4.88 -9.58
N LEU A 166 -23.72 4.93 -8.38
CA LEU A 166 -23.08 5.55 -7.22
C LEU A 166 -21.77 4.85 -6.86
N ASP A 167 -21.77 3.51 -6.84
CA ASP A 167 -20.57 2.70 -6.56
C ASP A 167 -19.48 2.94 -7.61
N SER A 168 -19.86 3.04 -8.89
CA SER A 168 -18.92 3.33 -9.98
C SER A 168 -18.30 4.71 -9.86
N VAL A 169 -19.10 5.73 -9.52
CA VAL A 169 -18.61 7.10 -9.29
C VAL A 169 -17.70 7.13 -8.06
N LEU A 170 -18.09 6.47 -6.98
CA LEU A 170 -17.29 6.39 -5.76
C LEU A 170 -15.93 5.71 -6.03
N LEU A 171 -15.95 4.57 -6.72
CA LEU A 171 -14.73 3.85 -7.11
C LEU A 171 -13.82 4.71 -7.98
N PHE A 172 -14.38 5.42 -8.96
CA PHE A 172 -13.63 6.36 -9.79
C PHE A 172 -12.98 7.47 -8.96
N LEU A 173 -13.71 8.09 -8.05
CA LEU A 173 -13.19 9.15 -7.19
C LEU A 173 -12.07 8.65 -6.28
N LEU A 174 -12.21 7.44 -5.72
CA LEU A 174 -11.17 6.83 -4.89
C LEU A 174 -9.89 6.57 -5.68
N CYS A 175 -10.00 5.99 -6.88
CA CYS A 175 -8.86 5.79 -7.76
C CYS A 175 -8.18 7.11 -8.15
N ALA A 176 -8.98 8.13 -8.47
CA ALA A 176 -8.47 9.45 -8.85
C ALA A 176 -7.75 10.15 -7.68
N LEU A 177 -8.29 10.07 -6.47
CA LEU A 177 -7.68 10.63 -5.26
C LEU A 177 -6.36 9.93 -4.92
N GLU A 178 -6.33 8.61 -4.99
CA GLU A 178 -5.14 7.80 -4.71
C GLU A 178 -4.01 8.12 -5.70
N LEU A 179 -4.30 8.05 -6.99
CA LEU A 179 -3.31 8.38 -8.05
C LEU A 179 -2.88 9.85 -7.98
N GLY A 180 -3.83 10.76 -7.78
CA GLY A 180 -3.55 12.18 -7.64
C GLY A 180 -2.64 12.46 -6.44
N GLY A 181 -2.94 11.87 -5.28
CA GLY A 181 -2.14 11.97 -4.07
C GLY A 181 -0.71 11.49 -4.28
N TYR A 182 -0.57 10.31 -4.92
CA TYR A 182 0.74 9.76 -5.26
C TYR A 182 1.55 10.68 -6.19
N TYR A 183 0.98 11.17 -7.28
CA TYR A 183 1.70 12.03 -8.22
C TYR A 183 2.07 13.39 -7.62
N ILE A 184 1.20 13.97 -6.78
CA ILE A 184 1.50 15.21 -6.04
C ILE A 184 2.67 14.98 -5.08
N TRP A 185 2.62 13.89 -4.29
CA TRP A 185 3.71 13.53 -3.41
C TRP A 185 5.01 13.31 -4.20
N ARG A 186 4.97 12.52 -5.27
CA ARG A 186 6.15 12.23 -6.11
C ARG A 186 6.82 13.48 -6.66
N ARG A 187 6.03 14.46 -7.15
CA ARG A 187 6.57 15.74 -7.65
C ARG A 187 7.30 16.51 -6.55
N ARG A 188 6.75 16.53 -5.34
CA ARG A 188 7.38 17.17 -4.18
C ARG A 188 8.61 16.40 -3.73
N ALA A 189 8.50 15.07 -3.61
CA ALA A 189 9.59 14.20 -3.19
C ALA A 189 10.81 14.29 -4.12
N LYS A 190 10.62 14.40 -5.44
CA LYS A 190 11.74 14.65 -6.37
C LYS A 190 12.48 15.96 -6.09
N ARG A 191 11.76 17.04 -5.82
CA ARG A 191 12.38 18.34 -5.50
C ARG A 191 13.14 18.29 -4.18
N GLU A 192 12.59 17.65 -3.16
CA GLU A 192 13.27 17.50 -1.87
C GLU A 192 14.47 16.57 -1.98
N ALA A 193 14.37 15.51 -2.80
CA ALA A 193 15.46 14.58 -3.06
C ALA A 193 16.67 15.26 -3.75
N GLU A 194 16.44 16.22 -4.65
CA GLU A 194 17.51 17.05 -5.24
C GLU A 194 18.27 17.86 -4.16
N LEU A 195 17.64 18.12 -3.03
CA LEU A 195 18.24 18.78 -1.86
C LEU A 195 18.78 17.77 -0.83
N GLY A 196 18.78 16.47 -1.15
CA GLY A 196 19.20 15.39 -0.25
C GLY A 196 18.25 15.14 0.91
N ARG A 197 16.97 15.56 0.80
CA ARG A 197 15.97 15.44 1.86
C ARG A 197 14.96 14.36 1.55
N PHE A 198 14.63 13.57 2.58
CA PHE A 198 13.54 12.59 2.52
C PHE A 198 12.20 13.25 2.80
N LEU A 199 11.23 13.03 1.93
CA LEU A 199 9.87 13.52 2.14
C LEU A 199 9.00 12.36 2.66
N PRO A 200 8.46 12.45 3.90
CA PRO A 200 7.60 11.43 4.44
C PRO A 200 6.32 11.28 3.60
N THR A 201 5.84 10.05 3.49
CA THR A 201 4.57 9.76 2.85
C THR A 201 3.42 9.93 3.85
N ARG A 202 2.26 10.32 3.36
CA ARG A 202 1.01 10.37 4.12
C ARG A 202 -0.12 9.84 3.26
N SER A 203 -0.68 8.71 3.65
CA SER A 203 -2.00 8.29 3.19
C SER A 203 -3.06 8.75 4.20
N HIS A 204 -4.31 8.70 3.76
CA HIS A 204 -5.44 8.98 4.62
C HIS A 204 -6.22 7.66 4.88
N PRO A 205 -5.72 6.78 5.78
CA PRO A 205 -6.35 5.47 6.02
C PRO A 205 -7.81 5.60 6.46
N ALA A 206 -8.15 6.68 7.17
CA ALA A 206 -9.54 6.96 7.55
C ALA A 206 -10.45 7.20 6.33
N LEU A 207 -9.94 7.85 5.29
CA LEU A 207 -10.70 8.09 4.07
C LEU A 207 -10.94 6.79 3.29
N GLN A 208 -9.93 5.92 3.23
CA GLN A 208 -10.05 4.59 2.61
C GLN A 208 -11.04 3.70 3.39
N MET A 209 -11.01 3.75 4.70
CA MET A 209 -11.97 3.03 5.55
C MET A 209 -13.41 3.52 5.34
N LEU A 210 -13.64 4.83 5.30
CA LEU A 210 -14.96 5.41 5.05
C LEU A 210 -15.48 5.03 3.66
N ALA A 211 -14.61 5.02 2.67
CA ALA A 211 -14.94 4.64 1.31
C ALA A 211 -15.30 3.15 1.19
N LEU A 212 -14.58 2.27 1.88
CA LEU A 212 -14.89 0.85 1.92
C LEU A 212 -16.24 0.60 2.62
N LEU A 213 -16.52 1.31 3.71
CA LEU A 213 -17.81 1.25 4.41
C LEU A 213 -18.96 1.72 3.52
N ALA A 214 -18.77 2.77 2.72
CA ALA A 214 -19.77 3.27 1.80
C ALA A 214 -20.06 2.31 0.63
N LEU A 215 -19.07 1.50 0.21
CA LEU A 215 -19.25 0.45 -0.82
C LEU A 215 -20.01 -0.79 -0.31
N VAL A 216 -20.01 -1.02 1.00
CA VAL A 216 -20.66 -2.19 1.62
C VAL A 216 -22.10 -1.91 2.05
N MET A 217 -22.47 -0.65 2.17
CA MET A 217 -23.85 -0.21 2.53
C MET A 217 -24.77 -0.08 1.33
#